data_7a715850d368f11cd8fb08453a0d39cf
#
_entry.id   7a715850d368f11cd8fb08453a0d39cf
#
_cell.length_a   1.000
_cell.length_b   1.000
_cell.length_c   1.000
_cell.angle_alpha   90.00
_cell.angle_beta   90.00
_cell.angle_gamma   90.00
#
_symmetry.space_group_name_H-M   'P 1'
#
loop_
_entity.id
_entity.type
_entity.pdbx_description
1 polymer ?
#
loop_
_entity_poly.entity_id
_entity_poly.type
_entity_poly.pdbx_seq_one_letter_code
_entity_poly.pdbx_strand_id
1 'polypeptide(L)'
;MDKKKYIDVLTEQANKHSRPQEMTLSDFCDYLIEFFSIDAFKAGTAEYSQHVLSCTKKNPDFAGLTFQWLDDVATAMERGEWLDVFGILYEEMYLSRGKASRTGQFFTPQSVSDLVAQIGTQKAEDHGTVNDCAAGSGRLLLAHYMEKSKLDHKAGRRFEYVAQDNDPIACKMCALNLMVHGMNGRVECRDTLRMTEPSVVYVINEVKYPFNTPYYSVRKILAEN
;
A
#
# COMPACT_ATOMS: atom_id res chain seq x y z
N MET A 1 9.90 3.88 -12.70
CA MET A 1 10.24 4.31 -11.32
C MET A 1 11.72 4.65 -11.19
N ASP A 2 12.06 5.85 -10.73
CA ASP A 2 13.43 6.24 -10.37
C ASP A 2 13.68 6.02 -8.86
N LYS A 3 14.18 4.83 -8.51
CA LYS A 3 14.48 4.45 -7.11
C LYS A 3 15.42 5.43 -6.41
N LYS A 4 16.41 5.96 -7.13
CA LYS A 4 17.41 6.86 -6.56
C LYS A 4 16.78 8.11 -6.00
N LYS A 5 15.86 8.72 -6.73
CA LYS A 5 15.15 9.93 -6.28
C LYS A 5 14.42 9.71 -4.93
N TYR A 6 13.74 8.57 -4.77
CA TYR A 6 13.09 8.24 -3.49
C TYR A 6 14.11 8.09 -2.36
N ILE A 7 15.17 7.33 -2.61
CA ILE A 7 16.20 7.06 -1.59
C ILE A 7 16.92 8.34 -1.18
N ASP A 8 17.23 9.21 -2.13
CA ASP A 8 17.90 10.48 -1.86
C ASP A 8 17.02 11.37 -0.95
N VAL A 9 15.74 11.55 -1.27
CA VAL A 9 14.79 12.34 -0.45
C VAL A 9 14.58 11.72 0.93
N LEU A 10 14.36 10.39 1.02
CA LEU A 10 14.19 9.71 2.30
C LEU A 10 15.46 9.80 3.17
N THR A 11 16.64 9.73 2.55
CA THR A 11 17.94 9.90 3.24
C THR A 11 18.11 11.33 3.75
N GLU A 12 17.75 12.33 2.95
CA GLU A 12 17.80 13.74 3.37
C GLU A 12 16.86 14.01 4.54
N GLN A 13 15.64 13.49 4.50
CA GLN A 13 14.69 13.57 5.63
C GLN A 13 15.21 12.89 6.88
N ALA A 14 15.86 11.72 6.75
CA ALA A 14 16.49 11.04 7.86
C ALA A 14 17.58 11.90 8.52
N ASN A 15 18.44 12.50 7.70
CA ASN A 15 19.53 13.37 8.17
C ASN A 15 19.00 14.65 8.83
N LYS A 16 17.99 15.29 8.21
CA LYS A 16 17.35 16.52 8.71
C LYS A 16 16.74 16.33 10.11
N HIS A 17 16.20 15.16 10.38
CA HIS A 17 15.56 14.85 11.65
C HIS A 17 16.42 13.99 12.58
N SER A 18 17.68 13.72 12.24
CA SER A 18 18.60 12.86 13.00
C SER A 18 17.98 11.50 13.33
N ARG A 19 17.27 10.90 12.37
CA ARG A 19 16.56 9.63 12.51
C ARG A 19 17.23 8.53 11.67
N PRO A 20 17.11 7.25 12.08
CA PRO A 20 17.50 6.14 11.21
C PRO A 20 16.71 6.18 9.88
N GLN A 21 17.38 5.93 8.76
CA GLN A 21 16.75 5.89 7.44
C GLN A 21 15.54 4.93 7.38
N GLU A 22 15.62 3.85 8.15
CA GLU A 22 14.58 2.85 8.28
C GLU A 22 13.26 3.43 8.80
N MET A 23 13.32 4.38 9.71
CA MET A 23 12.13 5.05 10.24
C MET A 23 11.51 6.00 9.21
N THR A 24 12.31 6.55 8.29
CA THR A 24 11.83 7.56 7.34
C THR A 24 10.89 6.97 6.29
N LEU A 25 11.09 5.71 5.88
CA LEU A 25 10.14 5.02 5.02
C LEU A 25 8.78 4.83 5.73
N SER A 26 8.83 4.43 7.01
CA SER A 26 7.61 4.34 7.83
C SER A 26 6.92 5.70 8.01
N ASP A 27 7.71 6.77 8.23
CA ASP A 27 7.19 8.14 8.34
C ASP A 27 6.52 8.60 7.02
N PHE A 28 7.09 8.22 5.87
CA PHE A 28 6.49 8.50 4.57
C PHE A 28 5.19 7.72 4.38
N CYS A 29 5.13 6.44 4.79
CA CYS A 29 3.87 5.70 4.78
C CYS A 29 2.81 6.34 5.71
N ASP A 30 3.17 6.77 6.91
CA ASP A 30 2.25 7.47 7.82
C ASP A 30 1.76 8.79 7.23
N TYR A 31 2.66 9.56 6.57
CA TYR A 31 2.29 10.77 5.85
C TYR A 31 1.25 10.49 4.77
N LEU A 32 1.42 9.43 3.97
CA LEU A 32 0.48 9.07 2.92
C LEU A 32 -0.86 8.59 3.47
N ILE A 33 -0.87 7.82 4.56
CA ILE A 33 -2.10 7.41 5.24
C ILE A 33 -2.88 8.62 5.75
N GLU A 34 -2.18 9.64 6.29
CA GLU A 34 -2.79 10.91 6.68
C GLU A 34 -3.30 11.68 5.45
N PHE A 35 -2.49 11.79 4.40
CA PHE A 35 -2.81 12.51 3.16
C PHE A 35 -4.08 11.97 2.48
N PHE A 36 -4.25 10.65 2.44
CA PHE A 36 -5.41 9.96 1.84
C PHE A 36 -6.48 9.58 2.86
N SER A 37 -6.54 10.27 4.01
CA SER A 37 -7.53 9.98 5.05
C SER A 37 -8.96 10.18 4.54
N ILE A 38 -9.79 9.14 4.68
CA ILE A 38 -11.21 9.19 4.32
C ILE A 38 -12.00 10.19 5.18
N ASP A 39 -11.58 10.41 6.42
CA ASP A 39 -12.29 11.30 7.33
C ASP A 39 -12.18 12.75 6.87
N ALA A 40 -11.01 13.14 6.32
CA ALA A 40 -10.83 14.45 5.69
C ALA A 40 -11.73 14.61 4.45
N PHE A 41 -11.92 13.55 3.69
CA PHE A 41 -12.79 13.54 2.51
C PHE A 41 -14.28 13.62 2.88
N LYS A 42 -14.72 12.90 3.92
CA LYS A 42 -16.11 12.91 4.41
C LYS A 42 -16.53 14.27 4.97
N ALA A 43 -15.59 15.08 5.42
CA ALA A 43 -15.85 16.44 5.93
C ALA A 43 -16.29 17.43 4.83
N GLY A 44 -16.02 17.14 3.56
CA GLY A 44 -16.43 17.93 2.41
C GLY A 44 -15.25 18.37 1.51
N THR A 45 -15.58 18.94 0.35
CA THR A 45 -14.56 19.27 -0.65
C THR A 45 -13.62 20.40 -0.20
N ALA A 46 -14.13 21.40 0.50
CA ALA A 46 -13.33 22.52 0.98
C ALA A 46 -12.37 22.07 2.09
N GLU A 47 -12.88 21.30 3.04
CA GLU A 47 -12.12 20.71 4.14
C GLU A 47 -11.06 19.75 3.64
N TYR A 48 -11.38 18.91 2.66
CA TYR A 48 -10.41 18.03 2.01
C TYR A 48 -9.28 18.81 1.33
N SER A 49 -9.61 19.87 0.60
CA SER A 49 -8.61 20.75 -0.04
C SER A 49 -7.69 21.39 1.00
N GLN A 50 -8.24 21.88 2.11
CA GLN A 50 -7.46 22.43 3.22
C GLN A 50 -6.57 21.36 3.88
N HIS A 51 -7.08 20.14 4.05
CA HIS A 51 -6.31 19.02 4.57
C HIS A 51 -5.10 18.70 3.70
N VAL A 52 -5.30 18.56 2.38
CA VAL A 52 -4.22 18.30 1.41
C VAL A 52 -3.17 19.42 1.44
N LEU A 53 -3.60 20.68 1.49
CA LEU A 53 -2.70 21.84 1.62
C LEU A 53 -1.92 21.82 2.94
N SER A 54 -2.55 21.42 4.03
CA SER A 54 -1.91 21.27 5.34
C SER A 54 -0.83 20.20 5.31
N CYS A 55 -1.13 19.02 4.79
CA CYS A 55 -0.17 17.92 4.63
C CYS A 55 1.02 18.36 3.76
N THR A 56 0.76 19.04 2.62
CA THR A 56 1.80 19.53 1.72
C THR A 56 2.72 20.54 2.41
N LYS A 57 2.16 21.46 3.19
CA LYS A 57 2.96 22.44 3.95
C LYS A 57 3.75 21.81 5.10
N LYS A 58 3.22 20.77 5.73
CA LYS A 58 3.87 20.03 6.83
C LYS A 58 5.15 19.35 6.37
N ASN A 59 5.13 18.72 5.19
CA ASN A 59 6.31 18.09 4.59
C ASN A 59 6.29 18.20 3.05
N PRO A 60 6.86 19.27 2.47
CA PRO A 60 6.90 19.48 1.03
C PRO A 60 7.66 18.40 0.27
N ASP A 61 8.69 17.79 0.88
CA ASP A 61 9.50 16.77 0.25
C ASP A 61 8.68 15.46 0.09
N PHE A 62 7.94 15.08 1.13
CA PHE A 62 7.02 13.95 1.05
C PHE A 62 5.86 14.21 0.08
N ALA A 63 5.37 15.46 0.02
CA ALA A 63 4.38 15.82 -0.99
C ALA A 63 4.91 15.62 -2.41
N GLY A 64 6.14 16.04 -2.69
CA GLY A 64 6.81 15.81 -3.96
C GLY A 64 6.94 14.31 -4.30
N LEU A 65 7.32 13.49 -3.32
CA LEU A 65 7.37 12.03 -3.48
C LEU A 65 5.98 11.41 -3.69
N THR A 66 4.93 11.97 -3.09
CA THR A 66 3.55 11.50 -3.29
C THR A 66 3.15 11.59 -4.75
N PHE A 67 3.37 12.73 -5.39
CA PHE A 67 3.06 12.90 -6.82
C PHE A 67 3.90 11.98 -7.70
N GLN A 68 5.18 11.79 -7.38
CA GLN A 68 6.04 10.85 -8.10
C GLN A 68 5.55 9.40 -7.96
N TRP A 69 5.15 9.00 -6.76
CA TRP A 69 4.59 7.68 -6.50
C TRP A 69 3.30 7.41 -7.28
N LEU A 70 2.38 8.39 -7.29
CA LEU A 70 1.14 8.28 -8.08
C LEU A 70 1.42 8.14 -9.57
N ASP A 71 2.36 8.91 -10.11
CA ASP A 71 2.77 8.86 -11.52
C ASP A 71 3.43 7.53 -11.89
N ASP A 72 4.36 7.05 -11.05
CA ASP A 72 5.05 5.77 -11.26
C ASP A 72 4.06 4.59 -11.27
N VAL A 73 3.09 4.57 -10.33
CA VAL A 73 2.08 3.50 -10.27
C VAL A 73 1.09 3.62 -11.44
N ALA A 74 0.62 4.83 -11.77
CA ALA A 74 -0.28 5.05 -12.90
C ALA A 74 0.37 4.59 -14.21
N THR A 75 1.64 4.94 -14.43
CA THR A 75 2.42 4.51 -15.60
C THR A 75 2.55 2.97 -15.70
N ALA A 76 2.73 2.28 -14.57
CA ALA A 76 2.76 0.81 -14.55
C ALA A 76 1.38 0.23 -14.89
N MET A 77 0.31 0.77 -14.27
CA MET A 77 -1.06 0.31 -14.50
C MET A 77 -1.53 0.51 -15.95
N GLU A 78 -1.11 1.60 -16.62
CA GLU A 78 -1.37 1.83 -18.04
C GLU A 78 -0.76 0.76 -18.95
N ARG A 79 0.32 0.11 -18.50
CA ARG A 79 0.95 -1.04 -19.19
C ARG A 79 0.34 -2.39 -18.81
N GLY A 80 -0.66 -2.41 -17.93
CA GLY A 80 -1.24 -3.63 -17.38
C GLY A 80 -0.34 -4.32 -16.35
N GLU A 81 0.55 -3.56 -15.72
CA GLU A 81 1.48 -4.02 -14.69
C GLU A 81 1.10 -3.44 -13.32
N TRP A 82 1.47 -4.13 -12.25
CA TRP A 82 1.42 -3.58 -10.90
C TRP A 82 2.81 -3.15 -10.43
N LEU A 83 2.88 -2.20 -9.51
CA LEU A 83 4.14 -1.65 -9.00
C LEU A 83 4.11 -1.52 -7.48
N ASP A 84 4.95 -2.30 -6.80
CA ASP A 84 5.17 -2.21 -5.36
C ASP A 84 6.36 -1.29 -5.05
N VAL A 85 6.11 0.03 -5.06
CA VAL A 85 7.14 1.03 -4.79
C VAL A 85 7.74 0.84 -3.39
N PHE A 86 6.89 0.60 -2.38
CA PHE A 86 7.33 0.52 -0.99
C PHE A 86 8.13 -0.73 -0.71
N GLY A 87 7.72 -1.89 -1.22
CA GLY A 87 8.48 -3.12 -1.07
C GLY A 87 9.84 -3.05 -1.76
N ILE A 88 9.92 -2.43 -2.94
CA ILE A 88 11.19 -2.16 -3.64
C ILE A 88 12.11 -1.26 -2.81
N LEU A 89 11.58 -0.18 -2.23
CA LEU A 89 12.35 0.72 -1.38
C LEU A 89 12.78 0.04 -0.07
N TYR A 90 11.89 -0.74 0.51
CA TYR A 90 12.20 -1.51 1.72
C TYR A 90 13.34 -2.50 1.45
N GLU A 91 13.27 -3.27 0.38
CA GLU A 91 14.33 -4.21 -0.01
C GLU A 91 15.67 -3.48 -0.22
N GLU A 92 15.69 -2.35 -0.91
CA GLU A 92 16.90 -1.58 -1.18
C GLU A 92 17.51 -0.98 0.11
N MET A 93 16.67 -0.40 0.95
CA MET A 93 17.14 0.34 2.14
C MET A 93 17.47 -0.58 3.32
N TYR A 94 16.78 -1.71 3.47
CA TYR A 94 16.90 -2.59 4.62
C TYR A 94 17.68 -3.86 4.32
N LEU A 95 17.45 -4.50 3.16
CA LEU A 95 18.03 -5.80 2.86
C LEU A 95 19.44 -5.69 2.30
N SER A 96 19.76 -4.64 1.54
CA SER A 96 21.09 -4.39 0.98
C SER A 96 22.19 -4.23 2.05
N ARG A 97 21.82 -3.94 3.28
CA ARG A 97 22.75 -3.70 4.42
C ARG A 97 23.00 -4.93 5.30
N GLY A 98 22.71 -6.13 4.83
CA GLY A 98 22.96 -7.38 5.57
C GLY A 98 22.01 -7.63 6.75
N LYS A 99 20.92 -6.88 6.86
CA LYS A 99 19.88 -7.07 7.89
C LYS A 99 18.83 -8.13 7.52
N ALA A 100 18.74 -8.54 6.25
CA ALA A 100 17.81 -9.56 5.78
C ALA A 100 17.84 -10.86 6.59
N SER A 101 19.03 -11.26 7.05
CA SER A 101 19.21 -12.46 7.87
C SER A 101 18.70 -12.34 9.30
N ARG A 102 18.39 -11.11 9.76
CA ARG A 102 17.96 -10.87 11.15
C ARG A 102 16.44 -10.80 11.33
N THR A 103 15.70 -10.36 10.30
CA THR A 103 14.25 -10.18 10.39
C THR A 103 13.47 -11.32 9.74
N GLY A 104 14.12 -12.14 8.88
CA GLY A 104 13.46 -13.23 8.16
C GLY A 104 12.36 -12.77 7.19
N GLN A 105 12.25 -11.47 6.95
CA GLN A 105 11.27 -10.90 6.01
C GLN A 105 11.83 -10.93 4.60
N PHE A 106 11.15 -11.70 3.75
CA PHE A 106 11.42 -11.75 2.31
C PHE A 106 10.12 -11.47 1.57
N PHE A 107 10.11 -10.45 0.72
CA PHE A 107 8.97 -10.25 -0.17
C PHE A 107 9.03 -11.21 -1.34
N THR A 108 7.89 -11.75 -1.70
CA THR A 108 7.76 -12.64 -2.87
C THR A 108 8.21 -11.89 -4.13
N PRO A 109 9.14 -12.42 -4.93
CA PRO A 109 9.53 -11.79 -6.19
C PRO A 109 8.33 -11.59 -7.12
N GLN A 110 8.34 -10.50 -7.90
CA GLN A 110 7.23 -10.17 -8.80
C GLN A 110 6.86 -11.32 -9.74
N SER A 111 7.85 -11.94 -10.38
CA SER A 111 7.62 -13.07 -11.29
C SER A 111 6.95 -14.27 -10.63
N VAL A 112 7.24 -14.51 -9.35
CA VAL A 112 6.60 -15.59 -8.58
C VAL A 112 5.16 -15.21 -8.23
N SER A 113 4.92 -13.95 -7.83
CA SER A 113 3.57 -13.45 -7.56
C SER A 113 2.69 -13.54 -8.80
N ASP A 114 3.20 -13.14 -9.95
CA ASP A 114 2.48 -13.21 -11.23
C ASP A 114 2.17 -14.67 -11.62
N LEU A 115 3.12 -15.58 -11.45
CA LEU A 115 2.90 -17.00 -11.72
C LEU A 115 1.81 -17.60 -10.81
N VAL A 116 1.87 -17.30 -9.51
CA VAL A 116 0.86 -17.77 -8.53
C VAL A 116 -0.52 -17.21 -8.90
N ALA A 117 -0.61 -15.94 -9.27
CA ALA A 117 -1.84 -15.32 -9.70
C ALA A 117 -2.42 -16.00 -10.97
N GLN A 118 -1.57 -16.23 -11.99
CA GLN A 118 -1.98 -16.92 -13.22
C GLN A 118 -2.54 -18.32 -12.96
N ILE A 119 -1.90 -19.09 -12.09
CA ILE A 119 -2.38 -20.43 -11.74
C ILE A 119 -3.67 -20.35 -10.92
N GLY A 120 -3.70 -19.47 -9.91
CA GLY A 120 -4.80 -19.35 -8.96
C GLY A 120 -6.09 -18.80 -9.58
N THR A 121 -5.98 -17.97 -10.61
CA THR A 121 -7.15 -17.30 -11.22
C THR A 121 -7.82 -18.09 -12.34
N GLN A 122 -7.22 -19.18 -12.85
CA GLN A 122 -7.76 -19.98 -13.96
C GLN A 122 -9.13 -20.59 -13.67
N LYS A 123 -9.43 -20.92 -12.42
CA LYS A 123 -10.69 -21.56 -11.98
C LYS A 123 -11.43 -20.75 -10.91
N ALA A 124 -10.96 -19.57 -10.58
CA ALA A 124 -11.55 -18.78 -9.51
C ALA A 124 -12.86 -18.13 -9.94
N GLU A 125 -13.77 -17.96 -8.97
CA GLU A 125 -15.02 -17.24 -9.13
C GLU A 125 -14.77 -15.80 -9.57
N ASP A 126 -15.80 -15.16 -10.14
CA ASP A 126 -15.69 -13.77 -10.63
C ASP A 126 -15.83 -12.71 -9.53
N HIS A 127 -16.09 -13.13 -8.30
CA HIS A 127 -16.22 -12.29 -7.11
C HIS A 127 -15.94 -13.11 -5.85
N GLY A 128 -15.67 -12.44 -4.74
CA GLY A 128 -15.44 -13.10 -3.46
C GLY A 128 -14.41 -12.40 -2.61
N THR A 129 -13.87 -13.11 -1.62
CA THR A 129 -12.81 -12.61 -0.75
C THR A 129 -11.50 -13.30 -1.10
N VAL A 130 -10.44 -12.50 -1.28
CA VAL A 130 -9.07 -12.98 -1.46
C VAL A 130 -8.28 -12.61 -0.22
N ASN A 131 -7.78 -13.63 0.48
CA ASN A 131 -7.06 -13.45 1.74
C ASN A 131 -5.59 -13.84 1.60
N ASP A 132 -4.71 -13.01 2.15
CA ASP A 132 -3.29 -13.30 2.35
C ASP A 132 -2.93 -13.07 3.82
N CYS A 133 -2.62 -14.15 4.54
CA CYS A 133 -2.35 -14.12 5.97
C CYS A 133 -0.89 -13.78 6.35
N ALA A 134 -0.04 -13.53 5.37
CA ALA A 134 1.37 -13.10 5.53
C ALA A 134 1.74 -12.16 4.38
N ALA A 135 0.94 -11.11 4.20
CA ALA A 135 0.85 -10.34 2.99
C ALA A 135 2.11 -9.51 2.65
N GLY A 136 2.96 -9.21 3.63
CA GLY A 136 4.10 -8.33 3.43
C GLY A 136 3.63 -6.99 2.85
N SER A 137 4.19 -6.57 1.72
CA SER A 137 3.75 -5.36 0.99
C SER A 137 2.51 -5.57 0.09
N GLY A 138 1.94 -6.80 0.04
CA GLY A 138 0.72 -7.11 -0.72
C GLY A 138 0.94 -7.63 -2.14
N ARG A 139 2.15 -8.07 -2.51
CA ARG A 139 2.50 -8.46 -3.90
C ARG A 139 1.61 -9.56 -4.49
N LEU A 140 1.26 -10.57 -3.71
CA LEU A 140 0.38 -11.66 -4.18
C LEU A 140 -1.03 -11.13 -4.48
N LEU A 141 -1.55 -10.23 -3.64
CA LEU A 141 -2.86 -9.61 -3.83
C LEU A 141 -2.88 -8.67 -5.04
N LEU A 142 -1.80 -7.88 -5.23
CA LEU A 142 -1.62 -7.02 -6.41
C LEU A 142 -1.59 -7.85 -7.70
N ALA A 143 -0.83 -8.93 -7.72
CA ALA A 143 -0.75 -9.82 -8.87
C ALA A 143 -2.12 -10.45 -9.19
N HIS A 144 -2.87 -10.92 -8.18
CA HIS A 144 -4.22 -11.42 -8.36
C HIS A 144 -5.16 -10.36 -8.94
N TYR A 145 -5.14 -9.13 -8.40
CA TYR A 145 -5.96 -8.03 -8.88
C TYR A 145 -5.69 -7.70 -10.35
N MET A 146 -4.42 -7.60 -10.72
CA MET A 146 -4.03 -7.31 -12.11
C MET A 146 -4.37 -8.45 -13.05
N GLU A 147 -4.17 -9.70 -12.65
CA GLU A 147 -4.52 -10.86 -13.47
C GLU A 147 -6.03 -10.90 -13.78
N LYS A 148 -6.87 -10.67 -12.77
CA LYS A 148 -8.33 -10.56 -12.96
C LYS A 148 -8.72 -9.38 -13.84
N SER A 149 -7.98 -8.28 -13.78
CA SER A 149 -8.27 -7.05 -14.52
C SER A 149 -7.81 -7.07 -15.98
N LYS A 150 -7.04 -8.06 -16.43
CA LYS A 150 -6.56 -8.17 -17.82
C LYS A 150 -7.69 -8.30 -18.85
N LEU A 151 -8.72 -9.06 -18.52
CA LEU A 151 -9.86 -9.30 -19.44
C LEU A 151 -11.01 -8.32 -19.22
N ASP A 152 -11.19 -7.86 -18.00
CA ASP A 152 -12.19 -6.86 -17.63
C ASP A 152 -11.59 -5.96 -16.54
N HIS A 153 -11.34 -4.69 -16.86
CA HIS A 153 -10.76 -3.69 -15.95
C HIS A 153 -11.52 -3.54 -14.62
N LYS A 154 -12.75 -4.02 -14.54
CA LYS A 154 -13.56 -4.00 -13.32
C LYS A 154 -13.54 -5.33 -12.57
N ALA A 155 -13.01 -6.41 -13.15
CA ALA A 155 -13.10 -7.74 -12.55
C ALA A 155 -12.36 -7.81 -11.21
N GLY A 156 -11.15 -7.27 -11.11
CA GLY A 156 -10.40 -7.21 -9.85
C GLY A 156 -11.15 -6.47 -8.72
N ARG A 157 -12.00 -5.50 -9.07
CA ARG A 157 -12.78 -4.70 -8.10
C ARG A 157 -14.02 -5.44 -7.55
N ARG A 158 -14.36 -6.60 -8.08
CA ARG A 158 -15.45 -7.43 -7.57
C ARG A 158 -15.04 -8.27 -6.35
N PHE A 159 -13.74 -8.26 -6.02
CA PHE A 159 -13.18 -8.96 -4.89
C PHE A 159 -13.00 -8.03 -3.70
N GLU A 160 -13.18 -8.57 -2.50
CA GLU A 160 -12.71 -7.97 -1.26
C GLU A 160 -11.34 -8.55 -0.93
N TYR A 161 -10.35 -7.68 -0.75
CA TYR A 161 -8.99 -8.09 -0.41
C TYR A 161 -8.74 -7.97 1.09
N VAL A 162 -8.32 -9.06 1.72
CA VAL A 162 -8.00 -9.10 3.13
C VAL A 162 -6.53 -9.47 3.27
N ALA A 163 -5.74 -8.52 3.74
CA ALA A 163 -4.33 -8.71 3.99
C ALA A 163 -4.06 -8.76 5.49
N GLN A 164 -3.19 -9.64 5.93
CA GLN A 164 -2.79 -9.74 7.32
C GLN A 164 -1.27 -9.86 7.40
N ASP A 165 -0.67 -9.15 8.34
CA ASP A 165 0.76 -9.25 8.65
C ASP A 165 0.98 -8.85 10.12
N ASN A 166 2.07 -9.31 10.72
CA ASN A 166 2.44 -8.92 12.08
C ASN A 166 3.38 -7.71 12.13
N ASP A 167 3.98 -7.33 11.00
CA ASP A 167 4.86 -6.17 10.90
C ASP A 167 4.06 -4.89 10.57
N PRO A 168 4.05 -3.90 11.47
CA PRO A 168 3.32 -2.66 11.23
C PRO A 168 3.75 -1.89 9.97
N ILE A 169 5.03 -1.96 9.56
CA ILE A 169 5.49 -1.29 8.35
C ILE A 169 5.01 -2.02 7.10
N ALA A 170 5.01 -3.36 7.12
CA ALA A 170 4.46 -4.17 6.04
C ALA A 170 2.97 -3.87 5.85
N CYS A 171 2.19 -3.80 6.93
CA CYS A 171 0.78 -3.45 6.88
C CYS A 171 0.52 -2.06 6.26
N LYS A 172 1.34 -1.04 6.61
CA LYS A 172 1.23 0.29 6.01
C LYS A 172 1.53 0.26 4.51
N MET A 173 2.63 -0.40 4.12
CA MET A 173 3.02 -0.55 2.71
C MET A 173 1.94 -1.28 1.92
N CYS A 174 1.41 -2.37 2.46
CA CYS A 174 0.33 -3.14 1.86
C CYS A 174 -0.92 -2.26 1.67
N ALA A 175 -1.38 -1.55 2.71
CA ALA A 175 -2.55 -0.69 2.64
C ALA A 175 -2.43 0.38 1.54
N LEU A 176 -1.28 1.03 1.43
CA LEU A 176 -1.02 2.04 0.41
C LEU A 176 -0.95 1.44 -0.99
N ASN A 177 -0.30 0.28 -1.14
CA ASN A 177 -0.24 -0.42 -2.42
C ASN A 177 -1.63 -0.85 -2.89
N LEU A 178 -2.43 -1.47 -2.04
CA LEU A 178 -3.79 -1.87 -2.40
C LEU A 178 -4.67 -0.65 -2.72
N MET A 179 -4.54 0.43 -1.93
CA MET A 179 -5.29 1.66 -2.13
C MET A 179 -5.02 2.27 -3.52
N VAL A 180 -3.76 2.49 -3.86
CA VAL A 180 -3.38 3.20 -5.10
C VAL A 180 -3.70 2.40 -6.36
N HIS A 181 -3.77 1.07 -6.27
CA HIS A 181 -4.22 0.21 -7.38
C HIS A 181 -5.75 0.14 -7.49
N GLY A 182 -6.50 0.85 -6.64
CA GLY A 182 -7.96 0.89 -6.69
C GLY A 182 -8.65 -0.37 -6.19
N MET A 183 -7.95 -1.16 -5.37
CA MET A 183 -8.49 -2.37 -4.74
C MET A 183 -9.36 -2.00 -3.53
N ASN A 184 -10.39 -2.83 -3.26
CA ASN A 184 -11.24 -2.67 -2.06
C ASN A 184 -10.84 -3.70 -1.02
N GLY A 185 -10.81 -3.34 0.25
CA GLY A 185 -10.57 -4.31 1.30
C GLY A 185 -10.00 -3.72 2.58
N ARG A 186 -9.30 -4.56 3.31
CA ARG A 186 -8.69 -4.16 4.58
C ARG A 186 -7.34 -4.85 4.80
N VAL A 187 -6.49 -4.18 5.56
CA VAL A 187 -5.22 -4.72 6.02
C VAL A 187 -5.22 -4.74 7.54
N GLU A 188 -4.98 -5.89 8.13
CA GLU A 188 -5.02 -6.14 9.57
C GLU A 188 -3.60 -6.38 10.11
N CYS A 189 -3.13 -5.51 11.01
CA CYS A 189 -1.86 -5.72 11.70
C CYS A 189 -2.07 -6.65 12.89
N ARG A 190 -1.75 -7.95 12.72
CA ARG A 190 -2.00 -9.00 13.72
C ARG A 190 -1.05 -10.18 13.57
N ASP A 191 -0.86 -10.93 14.65
CA ASP A 191 -0.23 -12.25 14.61
C ASP A 191 -1.26 -13.28 14.15
N THR A 192 -1.20 -13.70 12.89
CA THR A 192 -2.14 -14.64 12.29
C THR A 192 -1.96 -16.06 12.80
N LEU A 193 -0.76 -16.46 13.23
CA LEU A 193 -0.49 -17.78 13.79
C LEU A 193 -1.12 -17.91 15.18
N ARG A 194 -1.09 -16.85 15.97
CA ARG A 194 -1.70 -16.81 17.31
C ARG A 194 -3.16 -16.35 17.29
N MET A 195 -3.66 -15.95 16.12
CA MET A 195 -5.03 -15.45 15.97
C MET A 195 -5.35 -14.29 16.93
N THR A 196 -4.38 -13.38 17.12
CA THR A 196 -4.58 -12.19 17.98
C THR A 196 -5.59 -11.23 17.35
N GLU A 197 -6.25 -10.40 18.17
CA GLU A 197 -7.00 -9.26 17.63
C GLU A 197 -6.04 -8.29 16.92
N PRO A 198 -6.47 -7.67 15.82
CA PRO A 198 -5.64 -6.69 15.12
C PRO A 198 -5.34 -5.47 16.00
N SER A 199 -4.09 -5.09 16.10
CA SER A 199 -3.70 -3.83 16.78
C SER A 199 -4.09 -2.60 15.96
N VAL A 200 -4.10 -2.73 14.65
CA VAL A 200 -4.51 -1.71 13.68
C VAL A 200 -5.20 -2.37 12.51
N VAL A 201 -6.28 -1.75 12.01
CA VAL A 201 -6.93 -2.12 10.75
C VAL A 201 -6.91 -0.91 9.81
N TYR A 202 -6.43 -1.10 8.59
CA TYR A 202 -6.53 -0.13 7.51
C TYR A 202 -7.66 -0.57 6.58
N VAL A 203 -8.74 0.21 6.50
CA VAL A 203 -9.81 0.02 5.51
C VAL A 203 -9.52 0.91 4.33
N ILE A 204 -9.49 0.32 3.13
CA ILE A 204 -9.06 0.98 1.91
C ILE A 204 -10.20 1.09 0.89
N ASN A 205 -10.28 2.24 0.23
CA ASN A 205 -11.23 2.53 -0.83
C ASN A 205 -12.69 2.21 -0.44
N GLU A 206 -13.05 2.55 0.81
CA GLU A 206 -14.36 2.27 1.42
C GLU A 206 -15.52 2.94 0.67
N VAL A 207 -15.29 4.13 0.11
CA VAL A 207 -16.32 4.90 -0.59
C VAL A 207 -16.39 4.51 -2.06
N LYS A 208 -17.50 3.88 -2.44
CA LYS A 208 -17.85 3.64 -3.84
C LYS A 208 -18.70 4.83 -4.32
N TYR A 209 -18.16 5.60 -5.23
CA TYR A 209 -18.91 6.71 -5.85
C TYR A 209 -19.94 6.21 -6.85
N PRO A 210 -20.99 7.05 -7.19
CA PRO A 210 -22.05 6.68 -8.13
C PRO A 210 -21.56 6.19 -9.49
N PHE A 211 -20.33 6.57 -9.88
CA PHE A 211 -19.72 6.18 -11.16
C PHE A 211 -18.75 4.99 -11.07
N ASN A 212 -18.77 4.22 -9.97
CA ASN A 212 -17.86 3.09 -9.75
C ASN A 212 -16.35 3.44 -9.82
N THR A 213 -15.99 4.69 -9.66
CA THR A 213 -14.59 5.12 -9.49
C THR A 213 -14.25 5.05 -8.02
N PRO A 214 -13.29 4.20 -7.59
CA PRO A 214 -12.87 4.21 -6.20
C PRO A 214 -12.18 5.56 -5.90
N TYR A 215 -12.54 6.20 -4.80
CA TYR A 215 -11.69 7.22 -4.23
C TYR A 215 -10.50 6.53 -3.59
N TYR A 216 -9.31 7.02 -3.90
CA TYR A 216 -8.11 6.61 -3.20
C TYR A 216 -8.19 7.11 -1.76
N SER A 217 -8.46 6.20 -0.84
CA SER A 217 -8.67 6.57 0.57
C SER A 217 -8.26 5.45 1.52
N VAL A 218 -7.79 5.85 2.69
CA VAL A 218 -7.47 4.96 3.81
C VAL A 218 -8.17 5.44 5.07
N ARG A 219 -8.77 4.51 5.82
CA ARG A 219 -9.21 4.76 7.20
C ARG A 219 -8.41 3.86 8.13
N LYS A 220 -7.70 4.47 9.07
CA LYS A 220 -6.96 3.78 10.11
C LYS A 220 -7.83 3.62 11.35
N ILE A 221 -8.03 2.39 11.79
CA ILE A 221 -8.77 2.03 12.99
C ILE A 221 -7.78 1.42 13.98
N LEU A 222 -7.69 1.97 15.17
CA LEU A 222 -6.86 1.41 16.25
C LEU A 222 -7.74 0.48 17.10
N ALA A 223 -7.13 -0.59 17.63
CA ALA A 223 -7.80 -1.41 18.64
C ALA A 223 -8.23 -0.53 19.83
N GLU A 224 -9.45 -0.71 20.31
CA GLU A 224 -9.84 -0.17 21.59
C GLU A 224 -9.09 -0.91 22.71
N ASN A 225 -8.37 -0.17 23.56
CA ASN A 225 -7.65 -0.70 24.71
C ASN A 225 -8.61 -1.13 25.82
#